data_1aaed69eaff51cb7e03fc8d6bc5a515d
#
_entry.id   1aaed69eaff51cb7e03fc8d6bc5a515d
#
_cell.length_a   1.000
_cell.length_b   1.000
_cell.length_c   1.000
_cell.angle_alpha   90.00
_cell.angle_beta   90.00
_cell.angle_gamma   90.00
#
_symmetry.space_group_name_H-M   'P 1'
#
loop_
_entity.id
_entity.type
_entity.pdbx_description
1 polymer ?
#
loop_
_entity_poly.entity_id
_entity_poly.type
_entity_poly.pdbx_seq_one_letter_code
_entity_poly.pdbx_strand_id
1 'polypeptide(L)'
;IITGLVGSEMCIRDRSITNFGPDVKYTGEDLGVQVPDSLDVDGSLSRITDEFPLPLTFRLGIENVLMGPDSPFIKNDRHALLVSVDGVKSSDYVVYSSMGMEYSWQRLAFIRLGTHLNHDTAGLSLGAGANIRLGRMALTIDYAFVDYDILNHTNQLAIGLKF
;
A
#
# COMPACT_ATOMS: atom_id res chain seq x y z
N ILE A 1 -15.03 5.42 -1.96
CA ILE A 1 -14.07 4.43 -2.47
C ILE A 1 -14.66 3.86 -3.75
N ILE A 2 -14.07 4.19 -4.89
CA ILE A 2 -14.48 3.62 -6.17
C ILE A 2 -13.32 2.73 -6.60
N THR A 3 -13.50 1.43 -6.46
CA THR A 3 -12.55 0.43 -6.92
C THR A 3 -13.11 -0.21 -8.18
N GLY A 4 -12.43 -0.06 -9.29
CA GLY A 4 -12.78 -0.73 -10.55
C GLY A 4 -11.71 -1.74 -10.92
N LEU A 5 -11.99 -3.01 -10.79
CA LEU A 5 -11.16 -4.09 -11.31
C LEU A 5 -11.60 -4.37 -12.76
N VAL A 6 -10.73 -4.11 -13.72
CA VAL A 6 -10.95 -4.50 -15.11
C VAL A 6 -9.78 -5.39 -15.50
N GLY A 7 -10.02 -6.69 -15.52
CA GLY A 7 -9.00 -7.67 -15.90
C GLY A 7 -9.53 -8.69 -16.90
N SER A 8 -8.71 -9.05 -17.86
CA SER A 8 -8.69 -10.43 -18.35
C SER A 8 -7.88 -11.24 -17.33
N GLU A 9 -8.05 -12.54 -17.24
CA GLU A 9 -7.38 -13.42 -16.24
C GLU A 9 -5.85 -13.30 -16.17
N MET A 10 -5.24 -12.48 -17.03
CA MET A 10 -3.81 -12.34 -17.25
C MET A 10 -3.25 -10.94 -17.02
N CYS A 11 -4.08 -9.92 -16.93
CA CYS A 11 -3.66 -8.54 -16.69
C CYS A 11 -4.67 -7.87 -15.78
N ILE A 12 -4.24 -7.50 -14.57
CA ILE A 12 -5.05 -6.75 -13.62
C ILE A 12 -4.71 -5.28 -13.77
N ARG A 13 -5.75 -4.47 -13.93
CA ARG A 13 -5.64 -3.01 -13.92
C ARG A 13 -6.50 -2.49 -12.78
N ASP A 14 -5.88 -1.79 -11.87
CA ASP A 14 -6.53 -1.24 -10.71
C ASP A 14 -6.44 0.28 -10.70
N ARG A 15 -7.47 0.92 -10.16
CA ARG A 15 -7.52 2.36 -9.94
C ARG A 15 -8.31 2.64 -8.67
N SER A 16 -7.81 3.53 -7.85
CA SER A 16 -8.53 3.98 -6.67
C SER A 16 -8.37 5.47 -6.46
N ILE A 17 -9.44 6.06 -5.95
CA ILE A 17 -9.45 7.46 -5.48
C ILE A 17 -9.89 7.41 -4.02
N THR A 18 -9.10 7.99 -3.15
CA THR A 18 -9.40 8.05 -1.71
C THR A 18 -9.36 9.49 -1.22
N ASN A 19 -10.06 9.75 -0.12
CA ASN A 19 -10.18 11.08 0.48
C ASN A 19 -10.81 12.13 -0.45
N PHE A 20 -11.71 11.71 -1.31
CA PHE A 20 -12.48 12.63 -2.13
C PHE A 20 -13.65 13.20 -1.29
N GLY A 21 -13.62 14.48 -1.01
CA GLY A 21 -14.61 15.16 -0.19
C GLY A 21 -14.38 16.68 -0.14
N PRO A 22 -15.30 17.41 0.45
CA PRO A 22 -15.14 18.84 0.73
C PRO A 22 -14.06 19.04 1.79
N ASP A 23 -13.59 20.28 1.91
CA ASP A 23 -12.72 20.70 2.99
C ASP A 23 -13.36 20.42 4.35
N VAL A 24 -12.54 20.04 5.31
CA VAL A 24 -12.99 19.70 6.66
C VAL A 24 -12.52 20.74 7.67
N LYS A 25 -13.31 20.91 8.72
CA LYS A 25 -13.06 21.84 9.81
C LYS A 25 -13.33 21.17 11.14
N TYR A 26 -12.47 21.40 12.09
CA TYR A 26 -12.74 20.98 13.47
C TYR A 26 -13.75 21.92 14.11
N THR A 27 -14.82 21.35 14.66
CA THR A 27 -15.83 22.09 15.45
C THR A 27 -16.12 21.30 16.71
N GLY A 28 -16.29 21.97 17.83
CA GLY A 28 -16.61 21.31 19.11
C GLY A 28 -16.49 22.24 20.30
N GLU A 29 -17.11 21.88 21.41
CA GLU A 29 -17.08 22.63 22.66
C GLU A 29 -15.68 22.67 23.28
N ASP A 30 -14.84 21.65 23.03
CA ASP A 30 -13.47 21.58 23.51
C ASP A 30 -12.51 22.59 22.85
N LEU A 31 -12.93 23.28 21.81
CA LEU A 31 -12.22 24.42 21.23
C LEU A 31 -12.39 25.70 22.02
N GLY A 32 -13.24 25.71 23.01
CA GLY A 32 -13.41 26.82 23.94
C GLY A 32 -12.18 26.99 24.84
N VAL A 33 -11.61 28.19 24.88
CA VAL A 33 -10.55 28.53 25.83
C VAL A 33 -11.21 29.26 27.00
N GLN A 34 -11.10 28.70 28.20
CA GLN A 34 -11.51 29.42 29.39
C GLN A 34 -10.48 30.54 29.67
N VAL A 35 -10.94 31.77 29.65
CA VAL A 35 -10.12 32.92 30.03
C VAL A 35 -10.08 32.99 31.52
N PRO A 36 -8.89 33.10 32.18
CA PRO A 36 -8.82 33.27 33.63
C PRO A 36 -9.59 34.55 34.06
N ASP A 37 -10.30 34.45 35.14
CA ASP A 37 -11.15 35.50 35.74
C ASP A 37 -10.42 36.85 36.04
N SER A 38 -9.09 36.86 35.90
CA SER A 38 -8.24 38.04 36.13
C SER A 38 -8.25 39.06 35.00
N LEU A 39 -8.93 38.78 33.89
CA LEU A 39 -8.94 39.67 32.70
C LEU A 39 -10.34 40.24 32.43
N ASP A 40 -11.14 40.52 33.38
CA ASP A 40 -12.43 41.28 33.29
C ASP A 40 -13.04 41.36 31.84
N VAL A 41 -12.94 40.24 31.11
CA VAL A 41 -13.46 40.09 29.74
C VAL A 41 -14.59 39.05 29.80
N ASP A 42 -15.79 39.53 29.79
CA ASP A 42 -17.01 38.72 29.75
C ASP A 42 -17.16 38.14 28.34
N GLY A 43 -16.42 37.08 28.03
CA GLY A 43 -16.45 36.44 26.71
C GLY A 43 -15.77 35.09 26.66
N SER A 44 -16.48 34.09 26.14
CA SER A 44 -15.85 32.83 25.77
C SER A 44 -15.04 33.01 24.50
N LEU A 45 -13.73 32.85 24.56
CA LEU A 45 -12.86 32.77 23.40
C LEU A 45 -12.93 31.34 22.82
N SER A 46 -13.32 31.22 21.57
CA SER A 46 -13.25 29.96 20.83
C SER A 46 -12.07 29.99 19.86
N ARG A 47 -11.28 28.92 19.84
CA ARG A 47 -10.29 28.74 18.80
C ARG A 47 -11.00 28.49 17.48
N ILE A 48 -10.77 29.36 16.52
CA ILE A 48 -11.24 29.15 15.15
C ILE A 48 -10.19 28.27 14.47
N THR A 49 -10.61 27.10 13.97
CA THR A 49 -9.78 26.25 13.13
C THR A 49 -10.05 26.62 11.68
N ASP A 50 -9.00 26.72 10.89
CA ASP A 50 -9.12 26.91 9.45
C ASP A 50 -9.66 25.62 8.80
N GLU A 51 -10.33 25.79 7.66
CA GLU A 51 -10.72 24.66 6.81
C GLU A 51 -9.48 24.13 6.08
N PHE A 52 -9.35 22.82 6.02
CA PHE A 52 -8.25 22.18 5.32
C PHE A 52 -8.76 21.08 4.38
N PRO A 53 -8.16 20.93 3.19
CA PRO A 53 -8.54 19.90 2.26
C PRO A 53 -8.10 18.52 2.76
N LEU A 54 -8.89 17.51 2.47
CA LEU A 54 -8.47 16.13 2.66
C LEU A 54 -7.36 15.78 1.65
N PRO A 55 -6.32 15.02 2.05
CA PRO A 55 -5.24 14.63 1.15
C PRO A 55 -5.76 13.64 0.09
N LEU A 56 -6.34 14.19 -0.98
CA LEU A 56 -6.85 13.42 -2.11
C LEU A 56 -5.74 12.57 -2.70
N THR A 57 -5.95 11.27 -2.76
CA THR A 57 -4.98 10.33 -3.31
C THR A 57 -5.58 9.57 -4.48
N PHE A 58 -4.87 9.64 -5.61
CA PHE A 58 -5.15 8.86 -6.82
C PHE A 58 -4.10 7.78 -6.97
N ARG A 59 -4.54 6.52 -7.20
CA ARG A 59 -3.67 5.38 -7.44
C ARG A 59 -4.08 4.67 -8.72
N LEU A 60 -3.09 4.29 -9.50
CA LEU A 60 -3.23 3.47 -10.70
C LEU A 60 -2.22 2.33 -10.65
N GLY A 61 -2.69 1.09 -10.81
CA GLY A 61 -1.85 -0.11 -10.80
C GLY A 61 -2.10 -0.98 -12.03
N ILE A 62 -1.04 -1.62 -12.48
CA ILE A 62 -1.07 -2.63 -13.54
C ILE A 62 -0.24 -3.82 -13.08
N GLU A 63 -0.84 -5.01 -13.16
CA GLU A 63 -0.17 -6.28 -12.90
C GLU A 63 -0.31 -7.19 -14.12
N ASN A 64 0.76 -7.88 -14.48
CA ASN A 64 0.77 -8.79 -15.60
C ASN A 64 1.56 -10.05 -15.31
N VAL A 65 1.03 -11.20 -15.73
CA VAL A 65 1.71 -12.50 -15.65
C VAL A 65 2.49 -12.72 -16.94
N LEU A 66 3.82 -12.55 -16.88
CA LEU A 66 4.70 -12.74 -18.04
C LEU A 66 4.98 -14.20 -18.35
N MET A 67 5.04 -15.05 -17.30
CA MET A 67 5.22 -16.49 -17.42
C MET A 67 4.29 -17.20 -16.44
N GLY A 68 3.67 -18.29 -16.85
CA GLY A 68 2.75 -19.06 -16.02
C GLY A 68 1.81 -19.92 -16.83
N PRO A 69 0.94 -20.72 -16.17
CA PRO A 69 -0.02 -21.58 -16.86
C PRO A 69 -1.01 -20.78 -17.72
N ASP A 70 -1.39 -19.60 -17.24
CA ASP A 70 -2.39 -18.72 -17.88
C ASP A 70 -1.74 -17.51 -18.57
N SER A 71 -0.40 -17.48 -18.71
CA SER A 71 0.29 -16.37 -19.35
C SER A 71 0.06 -16.31 -20.86
N PRO A 72 -0.15 -15.10 -21.43
CA PRO A 72 -0.24 -14.90 -22.88
C PRO A 72 1.13 -14.97 -23.57
N PHE A 73 2.23 -14.75 -22.80
CA PHE A 73 3.57 -14.65 -23.37
C PHE A 73 4.31 -15.99 -23.31
N ILE A 74 4.44 -16.56 -22.11
CA ILE A 74 5.20 -17.81 -21.90
C ILE A 74 4.36 -18.75 -21.04
N LYS A 75 3.84 -19.83 -21.64
CA LYS A 75 3.14 -20.87 -20.90
C LYS A 75 4.10 -21.79 -20.17
N ASN A 76 3.96 -21.90 -18.87
CA ASN A 76 4.76 -22.80 -18.04
C ASN A 76 3.97 -23.20 -16.79
N ASP A 77 3.80 -24.51 -16.57
CA ASP A 77 3.03 -25.03 -15.44
C ASP A 77 3.79 -25.05 -14.13
N ARG A 78 5.13 -24.99 -14.18
CA ARG A 78 5.99 -25.09 -13.01
C ARG A 78 6.53 -23.75 -12.54
N HIS A 79 6.65 -22.78 -13.45
CA HIS A 79 7.27 -21.49 -13.21
C HIS A 79 6.25 -20.39 -13.53
N ALA A 80 6.12 -19.41 -12.64
CA ALA A 80 5.38 -18.22 -12.95
C ALA A 80 6.20 -16.97 -12.62
N LEU A 81 6.06 -15.95 -13.45
CA LEU A 81 6.66 -14.64 -13.28
C LEU A 81 5.59 -13.59 -13.43
N LEU A 82 5.40 -12.82 -12.37
CA LEU A 82 4.44 -11.74 -12.27
C LEU A 82 5.21 -10.42 -12.12
N VAL A 83 4.76 -9.39 -12.78
CA VAL A 83 5.31 -8.02 -12.66
C VAL A 83 4.17 -7.06 -12.41
N SER A 84 4.36 -6.16 -11.47
CA SER A 84 3.41 -5.09 -11.12
C SER A 84 4.08 -3.72 -11.17
N VAL A 85 3.30 -2.71 -11.55
CA VAL A 85 3.71 -1.31 -11.52
C VAL A 85 2.54 -0.49 -10.98
N ASP A 86 2.80 0.32 -9.98
CA ASP A 86 1.84 1.23 -9.37
C ASP A 86 2.34 2.66 -9.44
N GLY A 87 1.43 3.58 -9.73
CA GLY A 87 1.65 5.02 -9.62
C GLY A 87 0.69 5.62 -8.60
N VAL A 88 1.20 6.47 -7.74
CA VAL A 88 0.44 7.15 -6.69
C VAL A 88 0.66 8.64 -6.76
N LYS A 89 -0.43 9.40 -6.77
CA LYS A 89 -0.43 10.87 -6.63
C LYS A 89 -1.32 11.26 -5.46
N SER A 90 -0.73 11.87 -4.45
CA SER A 90 -1.46 12.59 -3.42
C SER A 90 -1.43 14.09 -3.70
N SER A 91 -2.44 14.84 -3.24
CA SER A 91 -2.44 16.31 -3.31
C SER A 91 -1.27 16.93 -2.55
N ASP A 92 -0.85 16.29 -1.46
CA ASP A 92 0.15 16.82 -0.53
C ASP A 92 1.56 16.26 -0.75
N TYR A 93 1.71 15.33 -1.71
CA TYR A 93 3.00 14.67 -1.94
C TYR A 93 3.35 14.57 -3.43
N VAL A 94 4.63 14.38 -3.69
CA VAL A 94 5.16 14.19 -5.06
C VAL A 94 4.59 12.89 -5.64
N VAL A 95 4.49 12.82 -6.96
CA VAL A 95 4.15 11.55 -7.64
C VAL A 95 5.26 10.54 -7.39
N TYR A 96 4.92 9.39 -6.87
CA TYR A 96 5.85 8.27 -6.76
C TYR A 96 5.27 7.02 -7.43
N SER A 97 6.13 6.11 -7.78
CA SER A 97 5.75 4.83 -8.38
C SER A 97 6.43 3.69 -7.66
N SER A 98 5.80 2.53 -7.72
CA SER A 98 6.33 1.28 -7.19
C SER A 98 6.42 0.26 -8.30
N MET A 99 7.46 -0.55 -8.29
CA MET A 99 7.61 -1.68 -9.17
C MET A 99 7.83 -2.94 -8.34
N GLY A 100 7.15 -4.02 -8.72
CA GLY A 100 7.25 -5.31 -8.07
C GLY A 100 7.41 -6.43 -9.08
N MET A 101 8.13 -7.48 -8.66
CA MET A 101 8.27 -8.72 -9.41
C MET A 101 8.17 -9.89 -8.45
N GLU A 102 7.39 -10.89 -8.79
CA GLU A 102 7.32 -12.15 -8.09
C GLU A 102 7.63 -13.29 -9.04
N TYR A 103 8.59 -14.11 -8.67
CA TYR A 103 8.86 -15.39 -9.31
C TYR A 103 8.39 -16.51 -8.39
N SER A 104 7.61 -17.44 -8.91
CA SER A 104 7.16 -18.62 -8.19
C SER A 104 7.54 -19.91 -8.89
N TRP A 105 8.00 -20.88 -8.08
CA TRP A 105 8.30 -22.22 -8.52
C TRP A 105 7.29 -23.21 -7.95
N GLN A 106 6.55 -23.87 -8.85
CA GLN A 106 5.50 -24.86 -8.52
C GLN A 106 4.46 -24.38 -7.50
N ARG A 107 4.32 -23.07 -7.29
CA ARG A 107 3.53 -22.47 -6.21
C ARG A 107 3.96 -22.93 -4.80
N LEU A 108 5.15 -23.49 -4.68
CA LEU A 108 5.76 -23.94 -3.42
C LEU A 108 6.73 -22.90 -2.87
N ALA A 109 7.53 -22.29 -3.72
CA ALA A 109 8.50 -21.28 -3.33
C ALA A 109 8.30 -19.99 -4.14
N PHE A 110 8.54 -18.85 -3.48
CA PHE A 110 8.35 -17.52 -4.03
C PHE A 110 9.57 -16.66 -3.72
N ILE A 111 9.99 -15.88 -4.70
CA ILE A 111 10.99 -14.82 -4.54
C ILE A 111 10.35 -13.54 -5.03
N ARG A 112 10.44 -12.48 -4.24
CA ARG A 112 9.84 -11.19 -4.50
C ARG A 112 10.89 -10.10 -4.48
N LEU A 113 10.78 -9.19 -5.43
CA LEU A 113 11.61 -7.99 -5.52
C LEU A 113 10.68 -6.80 -5.67
N GLY A 114 10.98 -5.71 -5.00
CA GLY A 114 10.22 -4.49 -5.11
C GLY A 114 11.10 -3.27 -4.92
N THR A 115 10.71 -2.17 -5.55
CA THR A 115 11.35 -0.88 -5.36
C THR A 115 10.34 0.25 -5.48
N HIS A 116 10.61 1.34 -4.78
CA HIS A 116 9.88 2.59 -4.91
C HIS A 116 10.74 3.59 -5.67
N LEU A 117 10.16 4.25 -6.65
CA LEU A 117 10.80 5.29 -7.43
C LEU A 117 10.22 6.65 -7.02
N ASN A 118 11.09 7.61 -6.83
CA ASN A 118 10.74 8.96 -6.41
C ASN A 118 10.04 9.01 -5.03
N HIS A 119 10.46 8.14 -4.13
CA HIS A 119 10.02 8.11 -2.74
C HIS A 119 11.23 8.37 -1.82
N ASP A 120 11.07 9.25 -0.84
CA ASP A 120 12.19 9.79 -0.07
C ASP A 120 12.84 8.78 0.89
N THR A 121 12.15 7.72 1.26
CA THR A 121 12.59 6.81 2.32
C THR A 121 12.50 5.33 1.98
N ALA A 122 11.76 4.93 0.96
CA ALA A 122 11.59 3.52 0.63
C ALA A 122 12.45 3.14 -0.59
N GLY A 123 13.45 2.31 -0.35
CA GLY A 123 14.37 1.81 -1.36
C GLY A 123 13.99 0.44 -1.90
N LEU A 124 14.92 -0.50 -1.78
CA LEU A 124 14.77 -1.87 -2.27
C LEU A 124 14.06 -2.76 -1.24
N SER A 125 13.15 -3.57 -1.70
CA SER A 125 12.52 -4.64 -0.92
C SER A 125 12.79 -6.01 -1.53
N LEU A 126 13.08 -6.98 -0.67
CA LEU A 126 13.34 -8.36 -1.03
C LEU A 126 12.42 -9.26 -0.20
N GLY A 127 11.85 -10.28 -0.82
CA GLY A 127 11.01 -11.25 -0.13
C GLY A 127 11.28 -12.66 -0.60
N ALA A 128 11.10 -13.62 0.30
CA ALA A 128 11.10 -15.03 0.00
C ALA A 128 9.97 -15.71 0.76
N GLY A 129 9.31 -16.67 0.14
CA GLY A 129 8.21 -17.39 0.76
C GLY A 129 8.18 -18.85 0.36
N ALA A 130 7.56 -19.67 1.22
CA ALA A 130 7.28 -21.07 0.94
C ALA A 130 5.86 -21.42 1.36
N ASN A 131 5.18 -22.21 0.53
CA ASN A 131 3.83 -22.70 0.79
C ASN A 131 3.84 -24.23 0.74
N ILE A 132 3.82 -24.85 1.90
CA ILE A 132 3.93 -26.32 2.07
C ILE A 132 2.54 -26.87 2.36
N ARG A 133 2.06 -27.78 1.51
CA ARG A 133 0.78 -28.45 1.69
C ARG A 133 0.98 -29.81 2.37
N LEU A 134 0.35 -30.00 3.51
CA LEU A 134 0.40 -31.22 4.32
C LEU A 134 -1.03 -31.80 4.43
N GLY A 135 -1.46 -32.51 3.40
CA GLY A 135 -2.83 -33.03 3.34
C GLY A 135 -3.88 -31.91 3.27
N ARG A 136 -4.69 -31.78 4.33
CA ARG A 136 -5.71 -30.70 4.44
C ARG A 136 -5.16 -29.38 5.00
N MET A 137 -3.95 -29.42 5.53
CA MET A 137 -3.30 -28.23 6.09
C MET A 137 -2.36 -27.60 5.06
N ALA A 138 -2.27 -26.30 5.07
CA ALA A 138 -1.27 -25.54 4.34
C ALA A 138 -0.49 -24.64 5.30
N LEU A 139 0.83 -24.77 5.29
CA LEU A 139 1.77 -23.93 6.03
C LEU A 139 2.39 -22.94 5.06
N THR A 140 2.25 -21.66 5.34
CA THR A 140 2.90 -20.58 4.60
C THR A 140 3.94 -19.94 5.50
N ILE A 141 5.13 -19.76 5.00
CA ILE A 141 6.22 -19.04 5.66
C ILE A 141 6.70 -17.97 4.70
N ASP A 142 6.66 -16.71 5.11
CA ASP A 142 7.12 -15.58 4.33
C ASP A 142 8.13 -14.76 5.12
N TYR A 143 9.20 -14.37 4.45
CA TYR A 143 10.21 -13.46 4.96
C TYR A 143 10.31 -12.26 4.04
N ALA A 144 10.39 -11.06 4.60
CA ALA A 144 10.60 -9.83 3.86
C ALA A 144 11.69 -8.98 4.51
N PHE A 145 12.53 -8.43 3.67
CA PHE A 145 13.54 -7.43 3.99
C PHE A 145 13.20 -6.15 3.23
N VAL A 146 13.18 -5.02 3.93
CA VAL A 146 12.92 -3.71 3.33
C VAL A 146 14.00 -2.75 3.81
N ASP A 147 14.67 -2.12 2.86
CA ASP A 147 15.63 -1.05 3.12
C ASP A 147 14.94 0.30 3.05
N TYR A 148 15.08 1.09 4.12
CA TYR A 148 14.49 2.42 4.25
C TYR A 148 15.54 3.55 4.21
N ASP A 149 16.70 3.30 3.63
CA ASP A 149 17.80 4.27 3.51
C ASP A 149 18.15 4.91 4.87
N ILE A 150 17.63 6.09 5.17
CA ILE A 150 17.94 6.86 6.40
C ILE A 150 17.41 6.17 7.67
N LEU A 151 16.31 5.41 7.56
CA LEU A 151 15.65 4.76 8.71
C LEU A 151 16.15 3.34 8.98
N ASN A 152 17.24 2.91 8.35
CA ASN A 152 17.73 1.54 8.41
C ASN A 152 16.81 0.54 7.67
N HIS A 153 16.95 -0.73 7.99
CA HIS A 153 16.20 -1.82 7.35
C HIS A 153 15.23 -2.48 8.33
N THR A 154 14.19 -3.05 7.78
CA THR A 154 13.19 -3.83 8.53
C THR A 154 13.16 -5.26 8.03
N ASN A 155 13.09 -6.20 8.96
CA ASN A 155 12.93 -7.62 8.70
C ASN A 155 11.56 -8.06 9.23
N GLN A 156 10.81 -8.77 8.40
CA GLN A 156 9.49 -9.30 8.76
C GLN A 156 9.45 -10.81 8.48
N LEU A 157 8.97 -11.56 9.44
CA LEU A 157 8.70 -13.00 9.30
C LEU A 157 7.21 -13.23 9.57
N ALA A 158 6.53 -13.88 8.63
CA ALA A 158 5.13 -14.26 8.78
C ALA A 158 4.98 -15.78 8.63
N ILE A 159 4.16 -16.37 9.50
CA ILE A 159 3.82 -17.79 9.47
C ILE A 159 2.31 -17.91 9.46
N GLY A 160 1.76 -18.55 8.44
CA GLY A 160 0.34 -18.78 8.27
C GLY A 160 0.01 -20.27 8.26
N LEU A 161 -1.08 -20.65 8.94
CA LEU A 161 -1.64 -22.00 8.94
C LEU A 161 -3.07 -21.95 8.43
N LYS A 162 -3.37 -22.77 7.44
CA LYS A 162 -4.73 -22.96 6.91
C LYS A 162 -5.10 -24.44 7.03
N PHE A 163 -6.26 -24.73 7.60
CA PHE A 163 -6.82 -26.08 7.80
C PHE A 163 -8.26 -26.15 7.31
#